data_91411a93af729ecf70511ad42c6ce3a2
#
_entry.id   91411a93af729ecf70511ad42c6ce3a2
#
_cell.length_a   1.000
_cell.length_b   1.000
_cell.length_c   1.000
_cell.angle_alpha   90.00
_cell.angle_beta   90.00
_cell.angle_gamma   90.00
#
_symmetry.space_group_name_H-M   'P 1'
#
loop_
_entity.id
_entity.type
_entity.pdbx_description
1 polymer ?
#
loop_
_entity_poly.entity_id
_entity_poly.type
_entity_poly.pdbx_seq_one_letter_code
_entity_poly.pdbx_strand_id
1 'polypeptide(L)'
;MARLKEYYVSTVAPAMMKKFGYKSVMQIPKLDKVVINVGAGEAKENAKVIDALMTDIAALTGQKPVICRAKKSVANFKLREGMPIGVKVTLRSEKMYEFVDKLFNVAFPRVRDFRGINPNSFDGRGNYSTGIKEQLIFPEIEYDKIDKVRGMDINFITTANTDEEAKELLTLMGAPFVK
;
A
#
# COMPACT_ATOMS: atom_id res chain seq x y z
N MET A 1 -7.86 -5.65 -18.69
CA MET A 1 -7.35 -4.34 -18.14
C MET A 1 -8.01 -4.14 -16.78
N ALA A 2 -7.29 -3.66 -15.75
CA ALA A 2 -7.86 -3.46 -14.41
C ALA A 2 -8.97 -2.39 -14.45
N ARG A 3 -10.12 -2.66 -13.82
CA ARG A 3 -11.29 -1.76 -13.78
C ARG A 3 -10.91 -0.33 -13.35
N LEU A 4 -10.12 -0.21 -12.28
CA LEU A 4 -9.69 1.10 -11.75
C LEU A 4 -8.78 1.86 -12.73
N LYS A 5 -8.02 1.15 -13.58
CA LYS A 5 -7.19 1.78 -14.63
C LYS A 5 -8.07 2.38 -15.73
N GLU A 6 -9.12 1.67 -16.15
CA GLU A 6 -10.09 2.19 -17.12
C GLU A 6 -10.83 3.40 -16.55
N TYR A 7 -11.24 3.32 -15.29
CA TYR A 7 -11.86 4.43 -14.57
C TYR A 7 -10.94 5.65 -14.46
N TYR A 8 -9.64 5.42 -14.20
CA TYR A 8 -8.65 6.51 -14.16
C TYR A 8 -8.60 7.24 -15.54
N VAL A 9 -8.50 6.51 -16.63
CA VAL A 9 -8.40 7.10 -17.98
C VAL A 9 -9.69 7.82 -18.39
N SER A 10 -10.85 7.22 -18.12
CA SER A 10 -12.14 7.73 -18.55
C SER A 10 -12.70 8.88 -17.71
N THR A 11 -12.45 8.87 -16.42
CA THR A 11 -13.11 9.77 -15.46
C THR A 11 -12.12 10.62 -14.66
N VAL A 12 -11.11 10.00 -14.05
CA VAL A 12 -10.21 10.71 -13.13
C VAL A 12 -9.31 11.70 -13.88
N ALA A 13 -8.67 11.28 -14.96
CA ALA A 13 -7.74 12.11 -15.71
C ALA A 13 -8.41 13.37 -16.30
N PRO A 14 -9.61 13.31 -16.95
CA PRO A 14 -10.33 14.50 -17.39
C PRO A 14 -10.75 15.42 -16.24
N ALA A 15 -11.18 14.87 -15.09
CA ALA A 15 -11.55 15.65 -13.91
C ALA A 15 -10.35 16.43 -13.33
N MET A 16 -9.19 15.77 -13.20
CA MET A 16 -7.95 16.38 -12.77
C MET A 16 -7.49 17.49 -13.72
N MET A 17 -7.57 17.25 -15.02
CA MET A 17 -7.23 18.24 -16.05
C MET A 17 -8.08 19.50 -15.93
N LYS A 18 -9.38 19.32 -15.70
CA LYS A 18 -10.32 20.45 -15.54
C LYS A 18 -10.06 21.22 -14.23
N LYS A 19 -9.75 20.52 -13.13
CA LYS A 19 -9.57 21.14 -11.82
C LYS A 19 -8.27 21.93 -11.69
N PHE A 20 -7.16 21.38 -12.17
CA PHE A 20 -5.82 21.96 -12.03
C PHE A 20 -5.32 22.69 -13.29
N GLY A 21 -6.06 22.62 -14.41
CA GLY A 21 -5.75 23.37 -15.64
C GLY A 21 -4.44 22.92 -16.32
N TYR A 22 -4.12 21.62 -16.30
CA TYR A 22 -2.93 21.10 -16.99
C TYR A 22 -2.95 21.37 -18.48
N LYS A 23 -1.80 21.73 -19.04
CA LYS A 23 -1.65 22.03 -20.49
C LYS A 23 -1.51 20.76 -21.34
N SER A 24 -1.09 19.65 -20.74
CA SER A 24 -0.86 18.39 -21.44
C SER A 24 -1.38 17.23 -20.60
N VAL A 25 -1.89 16.20 -21.26
CA VAL A 25 -2.31 14.93 -20.63
C VAL A 25 -1.16 14.26 -19.86
N MET A 26 0.07 14.48 -20.32
CA MET A 26 1.26 13.90 -19.65
C MET A 26 1.60 14.55 -18.31
N GLN A 27 1.03 15.72 -18.00
CA GLN A 27 1.22 16.40 -16.71
C GLN A 27 0.26 15.89 -15.64
N ILE A 28 -0.79 15.16 -16.03
CA ILE A 28 -1.80 14.67 -15.09
C ILE A 28 -1.15 13.67 -14.14
N PRO A 29 -1.29 13.85 -12.82
CA PRO A 29 -0.79 12.92 -11.83
C PRO A 29 -1.38 11.52 -12.00
N LYS A 30 -0.55 10.50 -11.82
CA LYS A 30 -0.94 9.10 -11.84
C LYS A 30 -0.24 8.32 -10.74
N LEU A 31 -0.78 7.17 -10.39
CA LEU A 31 -0.07 6.22 -9.54
C LEU A 31 1.13 5.64 -10.30
N ASP A 32 2.32 5.72 -9.71
CA ASP A 32 3.55 5.10 -10.21
C ASP A 32 3.70 3.68 -9.67
N LYS A 33 3.58 3.54 -8.35
CA LYS A 33 3.70 2.26 -7.65
C LYS A 33 2.99 2.30 -6.30
N VAL A 34 2.65 1.11 -5.80
CA VAL A 34 2.24 0.90 -4.42
C VAL A 34 3.25 -0.02 -3.75
N VAL A 35 3.74 0.38 -2.59
CA VAL A 35 4.69 -0.41 -1.79
C VAL A 35 3.99 -0.86 -0.53
N ILE A 36 3.99 -2.17 -0.29
CA ILE A 36 3.47 -2.78 0.93
C ILE A 36 4.67 -3.28 1.72
N ASN A 37 4.75 -2.93 2.99
CA ASN A 37 5.79 -3.35 3.90
C ASN A 37 5.19 -3.94 5.17
N VAL A 38 5.75 -5.06 5.61
CA VAL A 38 5.41 -5.70 6.89
C VAL A 38 6.69 -5.83 7.70
N GLY A 39 6.72 -5.17 8.86
CA GLY A 39 7.79 -5.30 9.82
C GLY A 39 7.65 -6.59 10.62
N ALA A 40 8.72 -7.38 10.70
CA ALA A 40 8.77 -8.64 11.43
C ALA A 40 9.97 -8.68 12.41
N GLY A 41 9.93 -7.87 13.45
CA GLY A 41 10.98 -7.85 14.47
C GLY A 41 11.15 -9.20 15.19
N GLU A 42 10.11 -10.03 15.23
CA GLU A 42 10.10 -11.39 15.80
C GLU A 42 10.92 -12.39 14.95
N ALA A 43 11.17 -12.09 13.70
CA ALA A 43 11.93 -12.96 12.79
C ALA A 43 13.38 -13.18 13.23
N LYS A 44 13.89 -12.36 14.16
CA LYS A 44 15.20 -12.56 14.82
C LYS A 44 15.26 -13.86 15.60
N GLU A 45 14.15 -14.24 16.22
CA GLU A 45 14.04 -15.42 17.10
C GLU A 45 13.45 -16.62 16.33
N ASN A 46 12.53 -16.36 15.39
CA ASN A 46 11.86 -17.40 14.63
C ASN A 46 11.84 -17.06 13.11
N ALA A 47 12.73 -17.70 12.37
CA ALA A 47 12.82 -17.50 10.91
C ALA A 47 11.55 -17.91 10.14
N LYS A 48 10.74 -18.86 10.67
CA LYS A 48 9.47 -19.30 10.05
C LYS A 48 8.44 -18.19 9.87
N VAL A 49 8.54 -17.14 10.72
CA VAL A 49 7.69 -15.95 10.62
C VAL A 49 7.82 -15.28 9.24
N ILE A 50 9.03 -15.23 8.70
CA ILE A 50 9.26 -14.64 7.37
C ILE A 50 8.58 -15.46 6.27
N ASP A 51 8.64 -16.79 6.36
CA ASP A 51 8.04 -17.67 5.36
C ASP A 51 6.50 -17.54 5.37
N ALA A 52 5.90 -17.47 6.56
CA ALA A 52 4.47 -17.19 6.71
C ALA A 52 4.09 -15.84 6.07
N LEU A 53 4.81 -14.77 6.40
CA LEU A 53 4.58 -13.44 5.81
C LEU A 53 4.78 -13.42 4.29
N MET A 54 5.76 -14.16 3.78
CA MET A 54 5.98 -14.30 2.34
C MET A 54 4.77 -14.93 1.65
N THR A 55 4.16 -15.94 2.28
CA THR A 55 2.97 -16.61 1.78
C THR A 55 1.76 -15.69 1.81
N ASP A 56 1.51 -15.02 2.94
CA ASP A 56 0.38 -14.09 3.11
C ASP A 56 0.43 -12.95 2.09
N ILE A 57 1.57 -12.28 1.97
CA ILE A 57 1.72 -11.16 1.04
C ILE A 57 1.68 -11.62 -0.41
N ALA A 58 2.18 -12.82 -0.73
CA ALA A 58 2.07 -13.37 -2.07
C ALA A 58 0.62 -13.70 -2.44
N ALA A 59 -0.16 -14.26 -1.52
CA ALA A 59 -1.59 -14.51 -1.71
C ALA A 59 -2.36 -13.20 -1.92
N LEU A 60 -2.06 -12.18 -1.12
CA LEU A 60 -2.71 -10.87 -1.18
C LEU A 60 -2.45 -10.12 -2.48
N THR A 61 -1.21 -10.15 -2.98
CA THR A 61 -0.75 -9.28 -4.08
C THR A 61 -0.59 -10.01 -5.42
N GLY A 62 -0.63 -11.34 -5.41
CA GLY A 62 -0.32 -12.15 -6.60
C GLY A 62 1.12 -11.97 -7.11
N GLN A 63 2.02 -11.45 -6.24
CA GLN A 63 3.43 -11.23 -6.58
C GLN A 63 4.33 -11.68 -5.42
N LYS A 64 5.41 -12.39 -5.74
CA LYS A 64 6.39 -12.84 -4.74
C LYS A 64 7.05 -11.63 -4.07
N PRO A 65 6.92 -11.49 -2.74
CA PRO A 65 7.55 -10.40 -1.99
C PRO A 65 9.04 -10.61 -1.81
N VAL A 66 9.73 -9.58 -1.33
CA VAL A 66 11.18 -9.56 -1.09
C VAL A 66 11.44 -9.46 0.40
N ILE A 67 12.34 -10.28 0.91
CA ILE A 67 12.80 -10.22 2.31
C ILE A 67 13.67 -8.99 2.52
N CYS A 68 13.30 -8.17 3.51
CA CYS A 68 14.11 -7.05 3.95
C CYS A 68 15.10 -7.51 5.02
N ARG A 69 16.39 -7.25 4.77
CA ARG A 69 17.48 -7.60 5.68
C ARG A 69 18.06 -6.37 6.35
N ALA A 70 18.54 -6.53 7.58
CA ALA A 70 19.21 -5.49 8.32
C ALA A 70 20.49 -5.03 7.60
N LYS A 71 20.67 -3.72 7.46
CA LYS A 71 21.86 -3.10 6.84
C LYS A 71 23.02 -2.92 7.81
N LYS A 72 22.72 -2.83 9.12
CA LYS A 72 23.70 -2.61 10.19
C LYS A 72 23.34 -3.45 11.40
N SER A 73 24.36 -3.86 12.17
CA SER A 73 24.18 -4.49 13.47
C SER A 73 23.83 -3.45 14.53
N VAL A 74 22.81 -3.73 15.34
CA VAL A 74 22.37 -2.88 16.47
C VAL A 74 22.22 -3.72 17.72
N ALA A 75 23.13 -3.55 18.69
CA ALA A 75 23.20 -4.37 19.89
C ALA A 75 21.93 -4.26 20.75
N ASN A 76 21.38 -3.06 20.93
CA ASN A 76 20.17 -2.83 21.73
C ASN A 76 18.95 -3.63 21.22
N PHE A 77 18.86 -3.87 19.92
CA PHE A 77 17.80 -4.66 19.31
C PHE A 77 18.20 -6.13 19.09
N LYS A 78 19.37 -6.56 19.55
CA LYS A 78 19.93 -7.91 19.30
C LYS A 78 19.92 -8.25 17.81
N LEU A 79 20.21 -7.26 16.95
CA LEU A 79 20.17 -7.35 15.52
C LEU A 79 21.58 -7.42 14.92
N ARG A 80 21.82 -8.38 14.05
CA ARG A 80 23.05 -8.50 13.25
C ARG A 80 22.79 -8.13 11.80
N GLU A 81 23.80 -7.61 11.15
CA GLU A 81 23.74 -7.35 9.70
C GLU A 81 23.36 -8.62 8.93
N GLY A 82 22.50 -8.47 7.92
CA GLY A 82 22.00 -9.58 7.11
C GLY A 82 20.81 -10.34 7.70
N MET A 83 20.44 -10.12 8.96
CA MET A 83 19.26 -10.78 9.55
C MET A 83 17.96 -10.30 8.88
N PRO A 84 16.99 -11.19 8.61
CA PRO A 84 15.69 -10.80 8.06
C PRO A 84 14.89 -10.03 9.12
N ILE A 85 14.34 -8.88 8.75
CA ILE A 85 13.59 -7.98 9.63
C ILE A 85 12.19 -7.64 9.14
N GLY A 86 11.84 -8.04 7.93
CA GLY A 86 10.54 -7.78 7.35
C GLY A 86 10.44 -8.26 5.91
N VAL A 87 9.28 -8.00 5.34
CA VAL A 87 8.93 -8.38 3.97
C VAL A 87 8.33 -7.18 3.26
N LYS A 88 8.68 -6.93 2.01
CA LYS A 88 8.08 -5.89 1.19
C LYS A 88 7.72 -6.39 -0.20
N VAL A 89 6.72 -5.76 -0.80
CA VAL A 89 6.38 -5.93 -2.20
C VAL A 89 6.14 -4.57 -2.85
N THR A 90 6.53 -4.44 -4.11
CA THR A 90 6.27 -3.24 -4.91
C THR A 90 5.40 -3.62 -6.08
N LEU A 91 4.21 -3.07 -6.12
CA LEU A 91 3.23 -3.30 -7.18
C LEU A 91 3.26 -2.17 -8.19
N ARG A 92 3.15 -2.51 -9.48
CA ARG A 92 3.10 -1.57 -10.60
C ARG A 92 2.06 -2.01 -11.62
N SER A 93 1.70 -1.10 -12.51
CA SER A 93 0.80 -1.37 -13.64
C SER A 93 -0.53 -2.02 -13.20
N GLU A 94 -0.96 -3.08 -13.83
CA GLU A 94 -2.28 -3.70 -13.59
C GLU A 94 -2.44 -4.22 -12.17
N LYS A 95 -1.45 -4.95 -11.64
CA LYS A 95 -1.49 -5.49 -10.28
C LYS A 95 -1.62 -4.38 -9.22
N MET A 96 -1.03 -3.23 -9.48
CA MET A 96 -1.17 -2.06 -8.60
C MET A 96 -2.62 -1.56 -8.58
N TYR A 97 -3.25 -1.37 -9.75
CA TYR A 97 -4.63 -0.89 -9.82
C TYR A 97 -5.63 -1.91 -9.24
N GLU A 98 -5.42 -3.19 -9.47
CA GLU A 98 -6.25 -4.26 -8.88
C GLU A 98 -6.13 -4.28 -7.36
N PHE A 99 -4.92 -4.15 -6.83
CA PHE A 99 -4.71 -4.07 -5.39
C PHE A 99 -5.38 -2.82 -4.78
N VAL A 100 -5.24 -1.66 -5.40
CA VAL A 100 -5.85 -0.41 -4.91
C VAL A 100 -7.38 -0.49 -4.94
N ASP A 101 -7.95 -1.02 -6.01
CA ASP A 101 -9.40 -1.23 -6.13
C ASP A 101 -9.93 -2.14 -5.02
N LYS A 102 -9.26 -3.26 -4.78
CA LYS A 102 -9.58 -4.18 -3.69
C LYS A 102 -9.43 -3.52 -2.31
N LEU A 103 -8.36 -2.75 -2.11
CA LEU A 103 -8.12 -2.06 -0.84
C LEU A 103 -9.23 -1.08 -0.50
N PHE A 104 -9.63 -0.22 -1.45
CA PHE A 104 -10.63 0.82 -1.21
C PHE A 104 -12.05 0.28 -1.10
N ASN A 105 -12.42 -0.67 -1.94
CA ASN A 105 -13.80 -1.14 -2.06
C ASN A 105 -14.11 -2.39 -1.22
N VAL A 106 -13.11 -3.19 -0.87
CA VAL A 106 -13.31 -4.46 -0.14
C VAL A 106 -12.64 -4.44 1.23
N ALA A 107 -11.36 -4.08 1.32
CA ALA A 107 -10.60 -4.21 2.55
C ALA A 107 -10.96 -3.11 3.57
N PHE A 108 -10.95 -1.83 3.20
CA PHE A 108 -11.28 -0.75 4.14
C PHE A 108 -12.69 -0.86 4.75
N PRO A 109 -13.78 -1.19 4.02
CA PRO A 109 -15.09 -1.38 4.62
C PRO A 109 -15.15 -2.52 5.65
N ARG A 110 -14.20 -3.46 5.61
CA ARG A 110 -14.10 -4.57 6.57
C ARG A 110 -13.28 -4.24 7.82
N VAL A 111 -12.61 -3.08 7.84
CA VAL A 111 -11.91 -2.62 9.04
C VAL A 111 -12.91 -2.31 10.13
N ARG A 112 -12.67 -2.85 11.33
CA ARG A 112 -13.52 -2.59 12.49
C ARG A 112 -13.48 -1.10 12.86
N ASP A 113 -14.66 -0.50 13.09
CA ASP A 113 -14.82 0.92 13.43
C ASP A 113 -14.18 1.89 12.43
N PHE A 114 -14.22 1.54 11.14
CA PHE A 114 -13.61 2.34 10.09
C PHE A 114 -14.34 3.69 9.95
N ARG A 115 -13.58 4.79 10.12
CA ARG A 115 -14.07 6.17 9.96
C ARG A 115 -13.49 6.89 8.76
N GLY A 116 -12.62 6.23 8.00
CA GLY A 116 -11.86 6.79 6.90
C GLY A 116 -10.35 6.82 7.17
N ILE A 117 -9.58 7.10 6.13
CA ILE A 117 -8.12 7.23 6.20
C ILE A 117 -7.72 8.67 6.49
N ASN A 118 -6.57 8.86 7.16
CA ASN A 118 -6.10 10.19 7.56
C ASN A 118 -5.76 11.06 6.32
N PRO A 119 -6.37 12.23 6.15
CA PRO A 119 -6.11 13.11 5.01
C PRO A 119 -4.76 13.85 5.08
N ASN A 120 -4.02 13.77 6.19
CA ASN A 120 -2.79 14.52 6.44
C ASN A 120 -1.52 13.64 6.39
N SER A 121 -1.61 12.40 5.91
CA SER A 121 -0.48 11.46 5.86
C SER A 121 0.27 11.52 4.52
N PHE A 122 0.45 12.72 3.98
CA PHE A 122 1.27 13.00 2.80
C PHE A 122 2.68 13.42 3.20
N ASP A 123 3.64 13.24 2.30
CA ASP A 123 5.07 13.50 2.53
C ASP A 123 5.56 14.88 2.06
N GLY A 124 4.69 15.75 1.59
CA GLY A 124 5.04 17.05 0.99
C GLY A 124 5.43 16.98 -0.49
N ARG A 125 5.46 15.78 -1.08
CA ARG A 125 5.83 15.52 -2.49
C ARG A 125 4.81 14.71 -3.25
N GLY A 126 3.57 14.67 -2.75
CA GLY A 126 2.48 13.97 -3.40
C GLY A 126 2.45 12.46 -3.19
N ASN A 127 3.20 11.90 -2.24
CA ASN A 127 3.06 10.50 -1.86
C ASN A 127 2.22 10.37 -0.59
N TYR A 128 1.46 9.29 -0.48
CA TYR A 128 0.57 9.03 0.63
C TYR A 128 0.91 7.72 1.33
N SER A 129 0.88 7.72 2.66
CA SER A 129 1.16 6.53 3.46
C SER A 129 0.00 6.23 4.40
N THR A 130 -0.38 4.97 4.51
CA THR A 130 -1.40 4.49 5.45
C THR A 130 -0.99 3.17 6.06
N GLY A 131 -1.34 2.97 7.33
CA GLY A 131 -1.12 1.72 8.05
C GLY A 131 -2.42 0.95 8.25
N ILE A 132 -2.35 -0.36 8.12
CA ILE A 132 -3.42 -1.30 8.45
C ILE A 132 -2.96 -2.11 9.65
N LYS A 133 -3.82 -2.23 10.67
CA LYS A 133 -3.48 -2.94 11.91
C LYS A 133 -3.58 -4.46 11.77
N GLU A 134 -4.45 -4.96 10.90
CA GLU A 134 -4.80 -6.37 10.79
C GLU A 134 -4.85 -6.82 9.32
N GLN A 135 -4.10 -7.86 8.96
CA GLN A 135 -4.15 -8.43 7.62
C GLN A 135 -5.47 -9.15 7.30
N LEU A 136 -6.26 -9.50 8.32
CA LEU A 136 -7.53 -10.23 8.18
C LEU A 136 -8.64 -9.48 7.45
N ILE A 137 -8.47 -8.19 7.23
CA ILE A 137 -9.42 -7.40 6.43
C ILE A 137 -9.47 -7.85 4.96
N PHE A 138 -8.41 -8.53 4.49
CA PHE A 138 -8.34 -9.06 3.13
C PHE A 138 -8.97 -10.44 3.06
N PRO A 139 -9.92 -10.67 2.13
CA PRO A 139 -10.64 -11.95 2.03
C PRO A 139 -9.76 -13.14 1.61
N GLU A 140 -8.59 -12.88 1.00
CA GLU A 140 -7.65 -13.91 0.57
C GLU A 140 -6.85 -14.51 1.73
N ILE A 141 -6.86 -13.86 2.89
CA ILE A 141 -6.16 -14.33 4.08
C ILE A 141 -7.15 -15.06 4.98
N GLU A 142 -6.98 -16.37 5.07
CA GLU A 142 -7.81 -17.24 5.93
C GLU A 142 -7.30 -17.20 7.37
N TYR A 143 -8.22 -17.00 8.33
CA TYR A 143 -7.90 -16.93 9.76
C TYR A 143 -7.15 -18.18 10.26
N ASP A 144 -7.55 -19.35 9.79
CA ASP A 144 -6.99 -20.64 10.24
C ASP A 144 -5.54 -20.89 9.76
N LYS A 145 -5.08 -20.15 8.77
CA LYS A 145 -3.74 -20.31 8.18
C LYS A 145 -2.72 -19.31 8.69
N ILE A 146 -3.16 -18.29 9.42
CA ILE A 146 -2.23 -17.28 9.94
C ILE A 146 -1.60 -17.71 11.26
N ASP A 147 -0.32 -17.43 11.40
CA ASP A 147 0.43 -17.63 12.65
C ASP A 147 0.08 -16.55 13.69
N LYS A 148 -0.02 -15.29 13.26
CA LYS A 148 -0.31 -14.14 14.12
C LYS A 148 -0.93 -13.00 13.31
N VAL A 149 -1.83 -12.25 13.95
CA VAL A 149 -2.33 -10.99 13.38
C VAL A 149 -1.21 -9.97 13.34
N ARG A 150 -0.95 -9.41 12.15
CA ARG A 150 0.08 -8.38 11.91
C ARG A 150 -0.46 -7.24 11.07
N GLY A 151 0.04 -6.06 11.37
CA GLY A 151 -0.21 -4.89 10.55
C GLY A 151 0.72 -4.79 9.36
N MET A 152 0.38 -3.89 8.45
CA MET A 152 1.19 -3.56 7.29
C MET A 152 1.11 -2.07 6.97
N ASP A 153 2.19 -1.54 6.41
CA ASP A 153 2.24 -0.19 5.88
C ASP A 153 2.06 -0.22 4.36
N ILE A 154 1.21 0.65 3.85
CA ILE A 154 0.93 0.78 2.42
C ILE A 154 1.27 2.20 2.00
N ASN A 155 2.22 2.32 1.06
CA ASN A 155 2.68 3.59 0.53
C ASN A 155 2.26 3.72 -0.92
N PHE A 156 1.51 4.77 -1.23
CA PHE A 156 1.12 5.15 -2.57
C PHE A 156 2.09 6.18 -3.11
N ILE A 157 2.85 5.82 -4.11
CA ILE A 157 3.77 6.72 -4.79
C ILE A 157 3.09 7.20 -6.06
N THR A 158 2.97 8.53 -6.16
CA THR A 158 2.33 9.18 -7.30
C THR A 158 3.34 10.03 -8.08
N THR A 159 2.94 10.50 -9.23
CA THR A 159 3.71 11.47 -10.03
C THR A 159 3.26 12.90 -9.77
N ALA A 160 2.42 13.15 -8.75
CA ALA A 160 2.00 14.48 -8.36
C ALA A 160 3.19 15.29 -7.81
N ASN A 161 3.15 16.59 -8.05
CA ASN A 161 4.17 17.51 -7.53
C ASN A 161 3.80 18.05 -6.14
N THR A 162 2.50 18.10 -5.83
CA THR A 162 1.98 18.63 -4.57
C THR A 162 1.05 17.61 -3.89
N ASP A 163 0.91 17.75 -2.57
CA ASP A 163 0.02 16.90 -1.79
C ASP A 163 -1.46 17.12 -2.14
N GLU A 164 -1.82 18.34 -2.56
CA GLU A 164 -3.19 18.67 -2.99
C GLU A 164 -3.57 17.90 -4.25
N GLU A 165 -2.66 17.85 -5.25
CA GLU A 165 -2.87 17.06 -6.46
C GLU A 165 -3.01 15.57 -6.15
N ALA A 166 -2.16 15.03 -5.28
CA ALA A 166 -2.19 13.64 -4.88
C ALA A 166 -3.46 13.29 -4.09
N LYS A 167 -3.88 14.17 -3.17
CA LYS A 167 -5.11 14.00 -2.40
C LYS A 167 -6.34 13.96 -3.31
N GLU A 168 -6.41 14.86 -4.28
CA GLU A 168 -7.52 14.89 -5.22
C GLU A 168 -7.50 13.64 -6.12
N LEU A 169 -6.32 13.24 -6.62
CA LEU A 169 -6.17 12.02 -7.38
C LEU A 169 -6.71 10.80 -6.63
N LEU A 170 -6.28 10.60 -5.38
CA LEU A 170 -6.72 9.47 -4.56
C LEU A 170 -8.22 9.57 -4.22
N THR A 171 -8.74 10.78 -3.96
CA THR A 171 -10.17 11.00 -3.70
C THR A 171 -11.02 10.61 -4.91
N LEU A 172 -10.63 11.03 -6.10
CA LEU A 172 -11.32 10.67 -7.35
C LEU A 172 -11.21 9.17 -7.67
N MET A 173 -10.13 8.51 -7.23
CA MET A 173 -9.98 7.05 -7.32
C MET A 173 -10.78 6.26 -6.27
N GLY A 174 -11.47 6.95 -5.35
CA GLY A 174 -12.34 6.34 -4.35
C GLY A 174 -11.69 6.13 -2.98
N ALA A 175 -10.58 6.79 -2.68
CA ALA A 175 -9.97 6.72 -1.35
C ALA A 175 -10.91 7.31 -0.28
N PRO A 176 -11.24 6.55 0.78
CA PRO A 176 -12.20 6.96 1.80
C PRO A 176 -11.53 7.85 2.86
N PHE A 177 -11.18 9.08 2.52
CA PHE A 177 -10.65 10.05 3.49
C PHE A 177 -11.67 10.44 4.55
N VAL A 178 -11.21 10.68 5.78
CA VAL A 178 -12.02 11.30 6.83
C VAL A 178 -12.40 12.71 6.39
N LYS A 179 -13.69 13.06 6.53
CA LYS A 179 -14.22 14.40 6.23
C LYS A 179 -13.90 15.38 7.35
#